data_51adf8119368838ff1b684932b76e7b8
#
_entry.id   51adf8119368838ff1b684932b76e7b8
#
_cell.length_a   1.000
_cell.length_b   1.000
_cell.length_c   1.000
_cell.angle_alpha   90.00
_cell.angle_beta   90.00
_cell.angle_gamma   90.00
#
_symmetry.space_group_name_H-M   'P 1'
#
loop_
_entity.id
_entity.type
_entity.pdbx_description
1 polymer ?
#
loop_
_entity_poly.entity_id
_entity_poly.type
_entity_poly.pdbx_seq_one_letter_code
_entity_poly.pdbx_strand_id
1 'polypeptide(L)'
;MLTKKSITYLVLATTAIFIAVQGYRVWLLNSVKFISFDSRLKEISGIEFDKRQRLWAINDGGDEPRLYQLDDTGDIVRSIKITNAKNSDWEDMTQDYFGHFFIGDFGNNDNDREWLTIYKIENPIDIKGDTTTAEIIKFTYPKFKAVNGEKPRKNVHYDVEAFIYFKRNLYLFTKNRTSPFDGKTRIYKIGDHAANFDAEYINEFSTCTIIKELCWVTSAALSPDRTKLVLLDSERLWLFENWKDDDFFSGDAYQIDLGIVTQKEAVTFAADNNTIIFTDEVFNGIGGNGYSIQLDKAKKIPVRKQMKKSIKVKPRPKPIAPPPKLDTPAVPLSSPKPVPKSPPAKLAPTIEPKPVQTAETEPA
;
A
#
# COMPACT_ATOMS: atom_id res chain seq x y z
N MET A 1 -49.62 10.41 21.26
CA MET A 1 -49.55 9.87 19.89
C MET A 1 -49.41 11.03 18.92
N LEU A 2 -48.36 11.09 18.10
CA LEU A 2 -48.21 12.09 17.06
C LEU A 2 -49.26 11.92 16.00
N THR A 3 -49.88 12.99 15.54
CA THR A 3 -50.85 12.92 14.44
C THR A 3 -50.15 12.64 13.12
N LYS A 4 -50.88 12.05 12.11
CA LYS A 4 -50.32 11.83 10.77
C LYS A 4 -49.69 13.13 10.20
N LYS A 5 -50.32 14.28 10.39
CA LYS A 5 -49.76 15.57 9.95
C LYS A 5 -48.45 15.90 10.68
N SER A 6 -48.33 15.64 11.97
CA SER A 6 -47.08 15.89 12.71
C SER A 6 -45.93 15.01 12.24
N ILE A 7 -46.23 13.75 11.89
CA ILE A 7 -45.23 12.81 11.30
C ILE A 7 -44.79 13.30 9.93
N THR A 8 -45.73 13.72 9.07
CA THR A 8 -45.38 14.24 7.74
C THR A 8 -44.49 15.50 7.84
N TYR A 9 -44.82 16.44 8.74
CA TYR A 9 -43.96 17.63 8.92
C TYR A 9 -42.60 17.28 9.48
N LEU A 10 -42.49 16.30 10.38
CA LEU A 10 -41.19 15.82 10.88
C LEU A 10 -40.35 15.21 9.78
N VAL A 11 -40.91 14.35 8.93
CA VAL A 11 -40.22 13.76 7.79
C VAL A 11 -39.77 14.83 6.80
N LEU A 12 -40.61 15.78 6.44
CA LEU A 12 -40.23 16.88 5.55
C LEU A 12 -39.11 17.74 6.14
N ALA A 13 -39.18 18.06 7.44
CA ALA A 13 -38.15 18.84 8.11
C ALA A 13 -36.80 18.09 8.15
N THR A 14 -36.81 16.79 8.46
CA THR A 14 -35.58 15.98 8.47
C THR A 14 -34.97 15.84 7.08
N THR A 15 -35.83 15.66 6.04
CA THR A 15 -35.37 15.60 4.63
C THR A 15 -34.76 16.94 4.20
N ALA A 16 -35.40 18.06 4.54
CA ALA A 16 -34.89 19.40 4.21
C ALA A 16 -33.53 19.67 4.92
N ILE A 17 -33.41 19.31 6.18
CA ILE A 17 -32.14 19.42 6.93
C ILE A 17 -31.06 18.54 6.26
N PHE A 18 -31.39 17.29 5.92
CA PHE A 18 -30.46 16.40 5.22
C PHE A 18 -29.96 16.99 3.90
N ILE A 19 -30.88 17.50 3.06
CA ILE A 19 -30.53 18.15 1.78
C ILE A 19 -29.64 19.37 2.02
N ALA A 20 -29.97 20.21 3.01
CA ALA A 20 -29.16 21.38 3.34
C ALA A 20 -27.75 21.02 3.83
N VAL A 21 -27.61 19.98 4.64
CA VAL A 21 -26.32 19.46 5.11
C VAL A 21 -25.50 18.91 3.94
N GLN A 22 -26.10 18.14 3.05
CA GLN A 22 -25.40 17.63 1.85
C GLN A 22 -24.97 18.76 0.90
N GLY A 23 -25.86 19.73 0.66
CA GLY A 23 -25.54 20.92 -0.13
C GLY A 23 -24.39 21.74 0.46
N TYR A 24 -24.37 21.92 1.78
CA TYR A 24 -23.26 22.58 2.47
C TYR A 24 -21.96 21.80 2.35
N ARG A 25 -21.99 20.46 2.51
CA ARG A 25 -20.80 19.59 2.35
C ARG A 25 -20.22 19.70 0.94
N VAL A 26 -21.06 19.60 -0.10
CA VAL A 26 -20.62 19.75 -1.50
C VAL A 26 -20.02 21.14 -1.76
N TRP A 27 -20.67 22.20 -1.23
CA TRP A 27 -20.14 23.56 -1.33
C TRP A 27 -18.77 23.68 -0.63
N LEU A 28 -18.63 23.13 0.59
CA LEU A 28 -17.38 23.16 1.35
C LEU A 28 -16.26 22.42 0.59
N LEU A 29 -16.55 21.20 0.09
CA LEU A 29 -15.61 20.43 -0.73
C LEU A 29 -15.10 21.23 -1.93
N ASN A 30 -16.04 21.84 -2.69
CA ASN A 30 -15.67 22.67 -3.84
C ASN A 30 -14.90 23.93 -3.50
N SER A 31 -14.99 24.43 -2.27
CA SER A 31 -14.26 25.63 -1.83
C SER A 31 -12.85 25.35 -1.35
N VAL A 32 -12.53 24.10 -0.99
CA VAL A 32 -11.21 23.71 -0.43
C VAL A 32 -10.42 22.77 -1.33
N LYS A 33 -11.04 22.20 -2.38
CA LYS A 33 -10.33 21.36 -3.32
C LYS A 33 -9.24 22.16 -4.04
N PHE A 34 -8.11 21.53 -4.19
CA PHE A 34 -6.97 22.05 -4.93
C PHE A 34 -7.10 21.71 -6.43
N ILE A 35 -7.55 20.49 -6.75
CA ILE A 35 -7.63 19.94 -8.09
C ILE A 35 -8.83 18.99 -8.19
N SER A 36 -9.37 18.77 -9.40
CA SER A 36 -10.29 17.67 -9.70
C SER A 36 -9.64 16.75 -10.70
N PHE A 37 -9.71 15.44 -10.47
CA PHE A 37 -9.04 14.47 -11.32
C PHE A 37 -9.88 14.07 -12.54
N ASP A 38 -9.18 13.64 -13.60
CA ASP A 38 -9.77 12.96 -14.76
C ASP A 38 -10.70 11.82 -14.29
N SER A 39 -11.84 11.68 -14.94
CA SER A 39 -12.87 10.70 -14.59
C SER A 39 -12.38 9.23 -14.61
N ARG A 40 -11.26 8.95 -15.26
CA ARG A 40 -10.59 7.64 -15.24
C ARG A 40 -9.94 7.33 -13.88
N LEU A 41 -9.70 8.35 -13.06
CA LEU A 41 -9.13 8.24 -11.71
C LEU A 41 -10.20 8.32 -10.61
N LYS A 42 -11.39 7.79 -10.87
CA LYS A 42 -12.50 7.79 -9.89
C LYS A 42 -12.22 6.94 -8.64
N GLU A 43 -11.33 5.95 -8.76
CA GLU A 43 -10.89 5.05 -7.70
C GLU A 43 -9.39 5.25 -7.38
N ILE A 44 -8.96 6.52 -7.34
CA ILE A 44 -7.57 6.89 -7.07
C ILE A 44 -7.14 6.42 -5.67
N SER A 45 -6.18 5.49 -5.60
CA SER A 45 -5.71 4.87 -4.35
C SER A 45 -4.30 5.29 -3.94
N GLY A 46 -3.43 5.65 -4.88
CA GLY A 46 -2.08 6.09 -4.59
C GLY A 46 -1.62 7.26 -5.43
N ILE A 47 -0.86 8.18 -4.84
CA ILE A 47 -0.21 9.30 -5.53
C ILE A 47 1.24 9.47 -5.09
N GLU A 48 2.12 9.90 -6.01
CA GLU A 48 3.52 10.19 -5.69
C GLU A 48 4.10 11.21 -6.67
N PHE A 49 4.97 12.09 -6.19
CA PHE A 49 5.73 12.99 -7.05
C PHE A 49 6.99 12.33 -7.57
N ASP A 50 7.30 12.50 -8.84
CA ASP A 50 8.61 12.12 -9.36
C ASP A 50 9.69 13.16 -9.03
N LYS A 51 10.94 12.90 -9.40
CA LYS A 51 12.09 13.82 -9.16
C LYS A 51 11.97 15.17 -9.88
N ARG A 52 11.06 15.31 -10.84
CA ARG A 52 10.74 16.57 -11.53
C ARG A 52 9.46 17.22 -11.01
N GLN A 53 8.96 16.76 -9.87
CA GLN A 53 7.73 17.25 -9.23
C GLN A 53 6.47 17.11 -10.10
N ARG A 54 6.40 16.07 -10.94
CA ARG A 54 5.20 15.70 -11.66
C ARG A 54 4.43 14.68 -10.83
N LEU A 55 3.14 14.89 -10.70
CA LEU A 55 2.27 14.01 -9.93
C LEU A 55 1.93 12.76 -10.76
N TRP A 56 2.05 11.61 -10.14
CA TRP A 56 1.65 10.32 -10.67
C TRP A 56 0.59 9.70 -9.77
N ALA A 57 -0.32 8.93 -10.38
CA ALA A 57 -1.42 8.29 -9.69
C ALA A 57 -1.62 6.85 -10.15
N ILE A 58 -2.24 6.06 -9.31
CA ILE A 58 -2.76 4.71 -9.60
C ILE A 58 -4.22 4.63 -9.18
N ASN A 59 -4.98 3.73 -9.79
CA ASN A 59 -6.31 3.32 -9.34
C ASN A 59 -6.24 2.03 -8.52
N ASP A 60 -7.22 1.86 -7.67
CA ASP A 60 -7.52 0.65 -6.90
C ASP A 60 -7.79 -0.58 -7.77
N GLY A 61 -8.05 -1.70 -7.14
CA GLY A 61 -8.28 -3.01 -7.74
C GLY A 61 -9.33 -3.05 -8.83
N GLY A 62 -9.04 -3.84 -9.88
CA GLY A 62 -9.94 -4.01 -11.01
C GLY A 62 -9.67 -3.12 -12.22
N ASP A 63 -8.83 -2.11 -12.12
CA ASP A 63 -8.33 -1.32 -13.26
C ASP A 63 -7.17 -2.02 -13.97
N GLU A 64 -6.77 -1.54 -15.16
CA GLU A 64 -5.55 -2.00 -15.80
C GLU A 64 -4.32 -1.64 -14.94
N PRO A 65 -3.25 -2.47 -14.99
CA PRO A 65 -2.02 -2.18 -14.24
C PRO A 65 -1.25 -1.01 -14.87
N ARG A 66 -1.70 0.21 -14.57
CA ARG A 66 -1.20 1.47 -15.15
C ARG A 66 -0.82 2.48 -14.10
N LEU A 67 0.21 3.24 -14.44
CA LEU A 67 0.62 4.46 -13.77
C LEU A 67 0.22 5.64 -14.63
N TYR A 68 -0.41 6.65 -14.04
CA TYR A 68 -0.92 7.83 -14.73
C TYR A 68 -0.17 9.08 -14.28
N GLN A 69 0.42 9.84 -15.24
CA GLN A 69 0.97 11.15 -14.97
C GLN A 69 -0.11 12.22 -15.14
N LEU A 70 -0.19 13.12 -14.18
CA LEU A 70 -1.16 14.21 -14.14
C LEU A 70 -0.46 15.54 -14.43
N ASP A 71 -1.22 16.46 -15.01
CA ASP A 71 -0.85 17.87 -15.07
C ASP A 71 -1.41 18.66 -13.87
N ASP A 72 -1.18 19.96 -13.87
CA ASP A 72 -1.61 20.86 -12.78
C ASP A 72 -3.14 21.04 -12.71
N THR A 73 -3.89 20.58 -13.72
CA THR A 73 -5.35 20.62 -13.77
C THR A 73 -5.99 19.30 -13.32
N GLY A 74 -5.20 18.23 -13.20
CA GLY A 74 -5.64 16.89 -12.82
C GLY A 74 -5.95 15.99 -14.00
N ASP A 75 -5.66 16.47 -15.22
CA ASP A 75 -5.85 15.68 -16.42
C ASP A 75 -4.68 14.72 -16.65
N ILE A 76 -5.00 13.52 -17.15
CA ILE A 76 -3.99 12.51 -17.49
C ILE A 76 -3.26 12.92 -18.77
N VAL A 77 -1.97 13.22 -18.65
CA VAL A 77 -1.10 13.59 -19.79
C VAL A 77 -0.22 12.43 -20.27
N ARG A 78 -0.06 11.39 -19.47
CA ARG A 78 0.67 10.18 -19.83
C ARG A 78 0.17 8.98 -19.04
N SER A 79 0.21 7.79 -19.67
CA SER A 79 -0.14 6.53 -19.03
C SER A 79 0.92 5.48 -19.36
N ILE A 80 1.43 4.76 -18.36
CA ILE A 80 2.44 3.71 -18.52
C ILE A 80 1.86 2.38 -18.04
N LYS A 81 1.77 1.39 -18.92
CA LYS A 81 1.32 0.03 -18.57
C LYS A 81 2.49 -0.80 -18.05
N ILE A 82 2.30 -1.49 -16.93
CA ILE A 82 3.26 -2.42 -16.36
C ILE A 82 2.91 -3.82 -16.87
N THR A 83 3.63 -4.31 -17.87
CA THR A 83 3.19 -5.44 -18.69
C THR A 83 3.23 -6.80 -17.99
N ASN A 84 4.01 -6.94 -16.93
CA ASN A 84 4.08 -8.14 -16.10
C ASN A 84 3.43 -7.99 -14.73
N ALA A 85 2.68 -6.89 -14.52
CA ALA A 85 1.87 -6.68 -13.33
C ALA A 85 0.42 -7.06 -13.56
N LYS A 86 -0.30 -7.26 -12.45
CA LYS A 86 -1.74 -7.39 -12.38
C LYS A 86 -2.23 -6.42 -11.30
N ASN A 87 -3.28 -5.68 -11.58
CA ASN A 87 -3.97 -4.91 -10.56
C ASN A 87 -5.06 -5.80 -9.95
N SER A 88 -4.72 -6.46 -8.85
CA SER A 88 -5.68 -7.30 -8.11
C SER A 88 -6.38 -6.50 -7.02
N ASP A 89 -5.60 -5.62 -6.33
CA ASP A 89 -6.05 -4.77 -5.24
C ASP A 89 -4.92 -3.77 -4.93
N TRP A 90 -4.72 -2.79 -5.86
CA TRP A 90 -3.68 -1.78 -5.71
C TRP A 90 -4.12 -0.68 -4.75
N GLU A 91 -3.32 -0.42 -3.73
CA GLU A 91 -3.74 0.45 -2.63
C GLU A 91 -2.91 1.73 -2.52
N ASP A 92 -1.59 1.65 -2.62
CA ASP A 92 -0.72 2.80 -2.39
C ASP A 92 0.54 2.73 -3.24
N MET A 93 1.30 3.84 -3.31
CA MET A 93 2.58 3.91 -4.00
C MET A 93 3.60 4.77 -3.24
N THR A 94 4.89 4.44 -3.39
CA THR A 94 6.00 5.17 -2.78
C THR A 94 7.23 5.11 -3.68
N GLN A 95 8.30 5.85 -3.35
CA GLN A 95 9.54 5.83 -4.13
C GLN A 95 10.79 5.69 -3.26
N ASP A 96 11.85 5.14 -3.86
CA ASP A 96 13.18 5.12 -3.26
C ASP A 96 13.98 6.40 -3.54
N TYR A 97 15.23 6.45 -3.04
CA TYR A 97 16.12 7.59 -3.24
C TYR A 97 16.54 7.80 -4.70
N PHE A 98 16.42 6.78 -5.55
CA PHE A 98 16.75 6.84 -6.98
C PHE A 98 15.55 7.24 -7.83
N GLY A 99 14.35 7.24 -7.26
CA GLY A 99 13.09 7.53 -7.94
C GLY A 99 12.46 6.30 -8.58
N HIS A 100 12.88 5.08 -8.23
CA HIS A 100 12.10 3.89 -8.56
C HIS A 100 10.78 3.94 -7.80
N PHE A 101 9.68 3.64 -8.50
CA PHE A 101 8.38 3.59 -7.86
C PHE A 101 8.07 2.17 -7.40
N PHE A 102 7.44 2.07 -6.25
CA PHE A 102 6.88 0.84 -5.71
C PHE A 102 5.37 1.00 -5.69
N ILE A 103 4.65 0.01 -6.18
CA ILE A 103 3.19 -0.03 -6.27
C ILE A 103 2.73 -1.25 -5.48
N GLY A 104 1.87 -1.02 -4.48
CA GLY A 104 1.39 -2.04 -3.57
C GLY A 104 0.13 -2.73 -4.07
N ASP A 105 0.21 -3.98 -4.53
CA ASP A 105 -0.90 -4.89 -4.79
C ASP A 105 -1.10 -5.77 -3.55
N PHE A 106 -1.63 -5.16 -2.48
CA PHE A 106 -1.62 -5.78 -1.16
C PHE A 106 -2.91 -5.59 -0.36
N GLY A 107 -3.95 -5.00 -0.94
CA GLY A 107 -5.27 -5.03 -0.35
C GLY A 107 -5.72 -6.48 -0.07
N ASN A 108 -6.36 -6.70 1.05
CA ASN A 108 -6.73 -8.02 1.54
C ASN A 108 -7.94 -7.95 2.46
N ASN A 109 -9.00 -7.35 1.95
CA ASN A 109 -10.24 -7.03 2.65
C ASN A 109 -10.82 -8.21 3.43
N ASP A 110 -10.72 -9.41 2.86
CA ASP A 110 -11.21 -10.66 3.47
C ASP A 110 -10.13 -11.41 4.27
N ASN A 111 -8.90 -10.91 4.30
CA ASN A 111 -7.72 -11.54 4.90
C ASN A 111 -7.47 -12.97 4.38
N ASP A 112 -7.74 -13.24 3.11
CA ASP A 112 -7.64 -14.57 2.48
C ASP A 112 -6.49 -14.70 1.47
N ARG A 113 -5.84 -13.59 1.08
CA ARG A 113 -4.64 -13.58 0.25
C ARG A 113 -3.42 -13.95 1.11
N GLU A 114 -2.84 -15.13 0.86
CA GLU A 114 -1.64 -15.60 1.58
C GLU A 114 -0.40 -14.81 1.17
N TRP A 115 -0.29 -14.51 -0.12
CA TRP A 115 0.83 -13.75 -0.70
C TRP A 115 0.34 -12.43 -1.26
N LEU A 116 0.95 -11.37 -0.79
CA LEU A 116 0.75 -10.01 -1.26
C LEU A 116 1.95 -9.58 -2.11
N THR A 117 1.75 -8.64 -3.01
CA THR A 117 2.74 -8.28 -4.03
C THR A 117 3.05 -6.79 -4.00
N ILE A 118 4.30 -6.42 -4.24
CA ILE A 118 4.69 -5.05 -4.54
C ILE A 118 5.46 -5.08 -5.87
N TYR A 119 5.08 -4.19 -6.78
CA TYR A 119 5.73 -4.01 -8.08
C TYR A 119 6.70 -2.84 -8.00
N LYS A 120 7.99 -3.11 -8.18
CA LYS A 120 9.01 -2.06 -8.27
C LYS A 120 9.33 -1.80 -9.74
N ILE A 121 9.15 -0.56 -10.19
CA ILE A 121 9.47 -0.12 -11.55
C ILE A 121 10.62 0.88 -11.53
N GLU A 122 11.29 1.01 -12.67
CA GLU A 122 12.26 2.07 -12.86
C GLU A 122 11.63 3.46 -12.72
N ASN A 123 12.46 4.48 -12.52
CA ASN A 123 11.98 5.86 -12.42
C ASN A 123 11.11 6.21 -13.64
N PRO A 124 9.84 6.62 -13.45
CA PRO A 124 8.93 6.93 -14.56
C PRO A 124 9.46 7.98 -15.54
N ILE A 125 10.41 8.82 -15.09
CA ILE A 125 11.09 9.82 -15.95
C ILE A 125 11.93 9.15 -17.05
N ASP A 126 12.53 8.01 -16.73
CA ASP A 126 13.48 7.30 -17.59
C ASP A 126 12.81 6.29 -18.53
N ILE A 127 11.54 5.92 -18.25
CA ILE A 127 10.73 5.02 -19.07
C ILE A 127 10.46 5.68 -20.43
N LYS A 128 10.88 4.99 -21.50
CA LYS A 128 10.59 5.40 -22.88
C LYS A 128 9.34 4.70 -23.38
N GLY A 129 8.39 5.50 -23.91
CA GLY A 129 7.08 4.97 -24.38
C GLY A 129 6.07 4.75 -23.27
N ASP A 130 5.11 3.85 -23.50
CA ASP A 130 3.90 3.69 -22.69
C ASP A 130 3.85 2.34 -21.97
N THR A 131 4.98 1.63 -21.88
CA THR A 131 5.08 0.32 -21.23
C THR A 131 6.37 0.18 -20.46
N THR A 132 6.32 -0.58 -19.37
CA THR A 132 7.49 -1.03 -18.60
C THR A 132 7.25 -2.41 -18.01
N THR A 133 8.27 -2.95 -17.31
CA THR A 133 8.18 -4.16 -16.49
C THR A 133 8.58 -3.84 -15.07
N ALA A 134 8.11 -4.64 -14.12
CA ALA A 134 8.42 -4.51 -12.71
C ALA A 134 9.30 -5.65 -12.20
N GLU A 135 10.17 -5.34 -11.24
CA GLU A 135 10.65 -6.34 -10.28
C GLU A 135 9.51 -6.69 -9.32
N ILE A 136 9.36 -7.99 -9.02
CA ILE A 136 8.26 -8.49 -8.19
C ILE A 136 8.77 -8.83 -6.80
N ILE A 137 8.24 -8.14 -5.80
CA ILE A 137 8.49 -8.37 -4.38
C ILE A 137 7.23 -9.03 -3.82
N LYS A 138 7.37 -10.17 -3.15
CA LYS A 138 6.23 -10.84 -2.51
C LYS A 138 6.44 -10.92 -1.01
N PHE A 139 5.35 -10.85 -0.27
CA PHE A 139 5.42 -11.06 1.17
C PHE A 139 4.19 -11.78 1.71
N THR A 140 4.37 -12.38 2.86
CA THR A 140 3.33 -13.01 3.66
C THR A 140 3.54 -12.68 5.13
N TYR A 141 2.55 -12.98 5.94
CA TYR A 141 2.66 -12.82 7.39
C TYR A 141 3.06 -14.12 8.05
N PRO A 142 3.96 -14.13 9.07
CA PRO A 142 4.50 -15.36 9.67
C PRO A 142 3.44 -16.33 10.23
N LYS A 143 2.25 -15.81 10.56
CA LYS A 143 1.13 -16.60 11.11
C LYS A 143 0.02 -16.88 10.08
N PHE A 144 0.20 -16.47 8.83
CA PHE A 144 -0.81 -16.66 7.79
C PHE A 144 -0.88 -18.12 7.33
N LYS A 145 0.21 -18.87 7.44
CA LYS A 145 0.26 -20.27 6.99
C LYS A 145 -0.89 -21.04 7.60
N ALA A 146 -1.90 -21.29 6.77
CA ALA A 146 -3.08 -22.05 7.14
C ALA A 146 -2.66 -23.40 7.74
N VAL A 147 -2.88 -23.56 9.03
CA VAL A 147 -2.79 -24.86 9.67
C VAL A 147 -4.03 -25.61 9.26
N ASN A 148 -3.89 -26.60 8.37
CA ASN A 148 -4.93 -27.52 7.92
C ASN A 148 -6.06 -26.95 7.05
N GLY A 149 -5.83 -25.97 6.18
CA GLY A 149 -6.83 -25.48 5.24
C GLY A 149 -7.96 -24.64 5.88
N GLU A 150 -7.83 -24.25 7.13
CA GLU A 150 -8.74 -23.32 7.78
C GLU A 150 -8.51 -21.90 7.25
N LYS A 151 -9.60 -21.19 6.89
CA LYS A 151 -9.53 -19.77 6.52
C LYS A 151 -8.91 -18.95 7.65
N PRO A 152 -8.14 -17.88 7.33
CA PRO A 152 -7.58 -16.99 8.34
C PRO A 152 -8.66 -16.50 9.31
N ARG A 153 -8.28 -16.33 10.56
CA ARG A 153 -9.22 -15.92 11.61
C ARG A 153 -9.66 -14.47 11.36
N LYS A 154 -10.93 -14.15 11.60
CA LYS A 154 -11.53 -12.81 11.45
C LYS A 154 -10.86 -11.69 12.28
N ASN A 155 -9.88 -12.00 13.13
CA ASN A 155 -9.23 -11.07 14.05
C ASN A 155 -7.74 -10.89 13.73
N VAL A 156 -7.41 -10.75 12.45
CA VAL A 156 -6.04 -10.52 11.97
C VAL A 156 -5.93 -9.18 11.26
N HIS A 157 -4.73 -8.61 11.24
CA HIS A 157 -4.40 -7.36 10.58
C HIS A 157 -3.52 -7.67 9.36
N TYR A 158 -4.13 -8.22 8.31
CA TYR A 158 -3.43 -8.63 7.08
C TYR A 158 -3.85 -7.86 5.84
N ASP A 159 -4.75 -6.90 6.03
CA ASP A 159 -5.13 -5.92 5.03
C ASP A 159 -4.16 -4.74 5.13
N VAL A 160 -3.39 -4.48 4.06
CA VAL A 160 -2.46 -3.36 3.97
C VAL A 160 -3.05 -2.35 2.99
N GLU A 161 -3.04 -1.09 3.35
CA GLU A 161 -3.55 -0.02 2.50
C GLU A 161 -2.55 1.13 2.36
N ALA A 162 -1.43 1.05 3.09
CA ALA A 162 -0.48 2.15 3.16
C ALA A 162 0.94 1.62 3.31
N PHE A 163 1.92 2.27 2.67
CA PHE A 163 3.32 1.91 2.88
C PHE A 163 4.29 3.04 2.52
N ILE A 164 5.50 2.95 3.04
CA ILE A 164 6.58 3.89 2.73
C ILE A 164 7.87 3.14 2.46
N TYR A 165 8.78 3.80 1.73
CA TYR A 165 10.17 3.37 1.59
C TYR A 165 11.07 4.12 2.57
N PHE A 166 11.84 3.39 3.40
CA PHE A 166 12.81 3.96 4.31
C PHE A 166 14.03 3.05 4.52
N LYS A 167 15.25 3.58 4.32
CA LYS A 167 16.52 2.87 4.57
C LYS A 167 16.58 1.47 3.96
N ARG A 168 16.24 1.33 2.68
CA ARG A 168 16.25 0.07 1.91
C ARG A 168 15.28 -1.00 2.45
N ASN A 169 14.20 -0.55 3.03
CA ASN A 169 13.08 -1.40 3.43
C ASN A 169 11.76 -0.72 3.09
N LEU A 170 10.73 -1.53 2.96
CA LEU A 170 9.34 -1.11 2.83
C LEU A 170 8.64 -1.34 4.18
N TYR A 171 7.95 -0.33 4.66
CA TYR A 171 7.19 -0.36 5.91
C TYR A 171 5.71 -0.26 5.58
N LEU A 172 4.98 -1.29 5.97
CA LEU A 172 3.59 -1.55 5.62
C LEU A 172 2.70 -1.20 6.80
N PHE A 173 1.62 -0.44 6.58
CA PHE A 173 0.65 -0.07 7.61
C PHE A 173 -0.69 -0.73 7.31
N THR A 174 -1.27 -1.39 8.32
CA THR A 174 -2.49 -2.16 8.11
C THR A 174 -3.75 -1.31 8.27
N LYS A 175 -4.72 -1.52 7.39
CA LYS A 175 -6.12 -1.16 7.59
C LYS A 175 -6.76 -2.19 8.51
N ASN A 176 -7.46 -1.74 9.52
CA ASN A 176 -7.94 -2.63 10.57
C ASN A 176 -9.30 -3.24 10.25
N ARG A 177 -9.33 -4.52 9.90
CA ARG A 177 -10.56 -5.30 9.63
C ARG A 177 -10.98 -6.18 10.81
N THR A 178 -10.43 -5.99 12.02
CA THR A 178 -10.75 -6.85 13.15
C THR A 178 -12.18 -6.74 13.63
N SER A 179 -12.72 -7.83 14.17
CA SER A 179 -14.03 -7.87 14.82
C SER A 179 -13.91 -8.64 16.15
N PRO A 180 -14.07 -7.99 17.33
CA PRO A 180 -14.38 -6.54 17.47
C PRO A 180 -13.25 -5.65 16.99
N PHE A 181 -13.60 -4.45 16.52
CA PHE A 181 -12.65 -3.44 16.08
C PHE A 181 -11.78 -2.94 17.25
N ASP A 182 -10.47 -3.02 17.12
CA ASP A 182 -9.53 -2.62 18.19
C ASP A 182 -8.87 -1.25 17.96
N GLY A 183 -9.16 -0.59 16.81
CA GLY A 183 -8.72 0.77 16.50
C GLY A 183 -7.22 0.91 16.24
N LYS A 184 -6.54 -0.16 15.85
CA LYS A 184 -5.08 -0.14 15.67
C LYS A 184 -4.66 -0.30 14.23
N THR A 185 -3.60 0.40 13.83
CA THR A 185 -2.79 0.07 12.67
C THR A 185 -1.48 -0.56 13.14
N ARG A 186 -0.94 -1.49 12.36
CA ARG A 186 0.33 -2.17 12.65
C ARG A 186 1.35 -1.84 11.59
N ILE A 187 2.61 -1.72 12.02
CA ILE A 187 3.75 -1.61 11.10
C ILE A 187 4.37 -2.98 10.92
N TYR A 188 4.53 -3.37 9.66
CA TYR A 188 5.37 -4.49 9.25
C TYR A 188 6.49 -3.99 8.35
N LYS A 189 7.60 -4.73 8.30
CA LYS A 189 8.77 -4.41 7.49
C LYS A 189 9.16 -5.57 6.61
N ILE A 190 9.55 -5.25 5.36
CA ILE A 190 10.12 -6.19 4.38
C ILE A 190 11.30 -5.54 3.64
N GLY A 191 12.07 -6.30 2.88
CA GLY A 191 13.13 -5.77 2.00
C GLY A 191 12.57 -5.10 0.75
N ASP A 192 13.42 -4.32 0.05
CA ASP A 192 13.09 -3.48 -1.12
C ASP A 192 13.49 -4.10 -2.47
N HIS A 193 13.76 -5.39 -2.54
CA HIS A 193 14.26 -6.11 -3.73
C HIS A 193 13.44 -7.35 -4.05
N ALA A 194 13.54 -7.84 -5.29
CA ALA A 194 12.82 -9.01 -5.74
C ALA A 194 13.16 -10.26 -4.92
N ALA A 195 12.24 -10.65 -4.04
CA ALA A 195 12.31 -11.83 -3.16
C ALA A 195 10.93 -12.14 -2.57
N ASN A 196 10.87 -13.24 -1.81
CA ASN A 196 9.73 -13.57 -0.97
C ASN A 196 10.10 -13.31 0.49
N PHE A 197 9.29 -12.53 1.19
CA PHE A 197 9.55 -12.13 2.57
C PHE A 197 8.48 -12.65 3.54
N ASP A 198 8.89 -13.01 4.75
CA ASP A 198 8.01 -13.04 5.91
C ASP A 198 8.03 -11.63 6.53
N ALA A 199 6.90 -10.94 6.58
CA ALA A 199 6.81 -9.58 7.09
C ALA A 199 7.13 -9.52 8.59
N GLU A 200 8.12 -8.69 8.96
CA GLU A 200 8.55 -8.50 10.33
C GLU A 200 7.66 -7.48 11.05
N TYR A 201 7.01 -7.86 12.13
CA TYR A 201 6.23 -6.94 12.97
C TYR A 201 7.14 -5.99 13.75
N ILE A 202 6.88 -4.68 13.65
CA ILE A 202 7.64 -3.63 14.33
C ILE A 202 6.87 -3.08 15.53
N ASN A 203 5.68 -2.51 15.32
CA ASN A 203 4.90 -1.85 16.36
C ASN A 203 3.43 -1.67 15.92
N GLU A 204 2.60 -1.13 16.82
CA GLU A 204 1.21 -0.77 16.53
C GLU A 204 0.87 0.60 17.13
N PHE A 205 -0.08 1.30 16.52
CA PHE A 205 -0.59 2.60 16.96
C PHE A 205 -2.12 2.59 16.95
N SER A 206 -2.76 3.18 17.97
CA SER A 206 -4.22 3.32 17.99
C SER A 206 -4.63 4.63 17.35
N THR A 207 -5.39 4.53 16.26
CA THR A 207 -5.96 5.68 15.56
C THR A 207 -7.22 6.18 16.29
N CYS A 208 -8.29 5.41 16.27
CA CYS A 208 -9.49 5.69 17.05
C CYS A 208 -10.31 4.41 17.27
N THR A 209 -11.36 4.49 18.13
CA THR A 209 -12.19 3.32 18.48
C THR A 209 -13.69 3.58 18.35
N ILE A 210 -14.10 4.70 17.72
CA ILE A 210 -15.50 5.12 17.70
C ILE A 210 -16.23 4.51 16.51
N ILE A 211 -15.86 4.88 15.31
CA ILE A 211 -16.43 4.39 14.05
C ILE A 211 -15.27 3.88 13.20
N LYS A 212 -15.25 2.58 12.91
CA LYS A 212 -14.11 1.92 12.26
C LYS A 212 -13.75 2.55 10.92
N GLU A 213 -14.75 2.94 10.13
CA GLU A 213 -14.58 3.53 8.80
C GLU A 213 -13.89 4.90 8.83
N LEU A 214 -13.98 5.63 9.95
CA LEU A 214 -13.29 6.89 10.16
C LEU A 214 -11.87 6.74 10.72
N CYS A 215 -11.49 5.52 11.11
CA CYS A 215 -10.23 5.23 11.79
C CYS A 215 -9.29 4.36 10.95
N TRP A 216 -9.74 3.91 9.80
CA TRP A 216 -8.93 3.12 8.89
C TRP A 216 -7.82 3.95 8.26
N VAL A 217 -6.59 3.47 8.39
CA VAL A 217 -5.46 4.03 7.65
C VAL A 217 -5.55 3.55 6.21
N THR A 218 -5.57 4.49 5.28
CA THR A 218 -5.75 4.25 3.84
C THR A 218 -4.50 4.61 3.02
N SER A 219 -3.62 5.50 3.51
CA SER A 219 -2.37 5.82 2.82
C SER A 219 -1.32 6.34 3.80
N ALA A 220 -0.06 6.36 3.37
CA ALA A 220 1.08 6.87 4.13
C ALA A 220 2.09 7.61 3.25
N ALA A 221 2.67 8.66 3.78
CA ALA A 221 3.78 9.35 3.11
C ALA A 221 4.90 9.70 4.07
N LEU A 222 6.12 9.63 3.57
CA LEU A 222 7.31 10.08 4.27
C LEU A 222 7.83 11.36 3.61
N SER A 223 8.12 12.40 4.42
CA SER A 223 8.66 13.66 3.89
C SER A 223 9.96 13.42 3.10
N PRO A 224 10.27 14.25 2.08
CA PRO A 224 11.50 14.13 1.30
C PRO A 224 12.78 14.10 2.17
N ASP A 225 12.83 14.87 3.26
CA ASP A 225 13.91 14.86 4.25
C ASP A 225 13.91 13.68 5.22
N ARG A 226 12.85 12.83 5.14
CA ARG A 226 12.69 11.62 5.97
C ARG A 226 12.57 11.89 7.48
N THR A 227 12.11 13.07 7.87
CA THR A 227 11.93 13.46 9.27
C THR A 227 10.49 13.42 9.75
N LYS A 228 9.52 13.34 8.81
CA LYS A 228 8.09 13.33 9.09
C LYS A 228 7.43 12.16 8.36
N LEU A 229 6.63 11.39 9.10
CA LEU A 229 5.71 10.39 8.55
C LEU A 229 4.29 10.89 8.74
N VAL A 230 3.46 10.81 7.72
CA VAL A 230 2.00 10.97 7.86
C VAL A 230 1.29 9.67 7.52
N LEU A 231 0.22 9.37 8.27
CA LEU A 231 -0.78 8.38 7.89
C LEU A 231 -2.09 9.12 7.65
N LEU A 232 -2.82 8.72 6.63
CA LEU A 232 -4.12 9.27 6.26
C LEU A 232 -5.24 8.37 6.76
N ASP A 233 -6.32 8.95 7.31
CA ASP A 233 -7.62 8.30 7.47
C ASP A 233 -8.72 9.17 6.84
N SER A 234 -9.98 8.75 6.90
CA SER A 234 -11.09 9.45 6.26
C SER A 234 -11.33 10.88 6.76
N GLU A 235 -10.76 11.27 7.91
CA GLU A 235 -11.05 12.53 8.60
C GLU A 235 -9.80 13.34 8.94
N ARG A 236 -8.61 12.67 9.04
CA ARG A 236 -7.43 13.31 9.62
C ARG A 236 -6.11 12.78 9.07
N LEU A 237 -5.04 13.52 9.37
CA LEU A 237 -3.66 13.06 9.27
C LEU A 237 -3.11 12.77 10.66
N TRP A 238 -2.37 11.69 10.78
CA TRP A 238 -1.55 11.35 11.93
C TRP A 238 -0.11 11.66 11.57
N LEU A 239 0.47 12.70 12.19
CA LEU A 239 1.86 13.11 11.95
C LEU A 239 2.76 12.52 13.03
N PHE A 240 3.85 11.88 12.62
CA PHE A 240 4.88 11.35 13.49
C PHE A 240 6.22 12.03 13.20
N GLU A 241 6.92 12.42 14.27
CA GLU A 241 8.23 13.07 14.23
C GLU A 241 9.12 12.51 15.35
N ASN A 242 10.44 12.69 15.26
CA ASN A 242 11.39 12.34 16.33
C ASN A 242 11.35 10.86 16.77
N TRP A 243 11.07 9.96 15.85
CA TRP A 243 11.08 8.51 16.13
C TRP A 243 12.51 7.97 16.31
N LYS A 244 12.60 6.80 16.91
CA LYS A 244 13.87 6.09 17.14
C LYS A 244 14.03 4.97 16.11
N ASP A 245 15.19 4.95 15.43
CA ASP A 245 15.57 3.93 14.44
C ASP A 245 14.56 3.78 13.28
N ASP A 246 13.73 2.75 13.28
CA ASP A 246 12.65 2.46 12.33
C ASP A 246 11.29 2.20 13.02
N ASP A 247 11.20 2.47 14.33
CA ASP A 247 9.94 2.45 15.07
C ASP A 247 9.28 3.84 15.01
N PHE A 248 8.59 4.13 13.91
CA PHE A 248 7.95 5.42 13.67
C PHE A 248 6.97 5.81 14.77
N PHE A 249 6.35 4.86 15.44
CA PHE A 249 5.38 5.10 16.52
C PHE A 249 6.02 5.36 17.88
N SER A 250 7.35 5.26 17.98
CA SER A 250 8.10 5.60 19.20
C SER A 250 8.29 7.11 19.39
N GLY A 251 8.09 7.89 18.33
CA GLY A 251 8.27 9.34 18.30
C GLY A 251 7.14 10.14 18.91
N ASP A 252 7.13 11.42 18.57
CA ASP A 252 6.02 12.31 18.90
C ASP A 252 4.93 12.12 17.85
N ALA A 253 3.66 12.04 18.30
CA ALA A 253 2.50 11.86 17.46
C ALA A 253 1.52 13.03 17.60
N TYR A 254 1.01 13.49 16.46
CA TYR A 254 0.03 14.57 16.39
C TYR A 254 -1.12 14.18 15.48
N GLN A 255 -2.33 14.61 15.86
CA GLN A 255 -3.52 14.54 15.03
C GLN A 255 -3.72 15.90 14.36
N ILE A 256 -4.03 15.90 13.06
CA ILE A 256 -4.40 17.06 12.26
C ILE A 256 -5.75 16.76 11.65
N ASP A 257 -6.77 17.56 12.01
CA ASP A 257 -8.12 17.43 11.47
C ASP A 257 -8.17 18.06 10.07
N LEU A 258 -8.68 17.33 9.09
CA LEU A 258 -8.85 17.79 7.71
C LEU A 258 -10.17 18.50 7.45
N GLY A 259 -11.04 18.55 8.46
CA GLY A 259 -12.31 19.32 8.44
C GLY A 259 -13.40 18.72 7.55
N ILE A 260 -13.08 17.76 6.70
CA ILE A 260 -14.00 17.15 5.74
C ILE A 260 -13.85 15.64 5.79
N VAL A 261 -14.98 14.96 5.96
CA VAL A 261 -15.05 13.49 5.91
C VAL A 261 -15.44 13.08 4.50
N THR A 262 -14.48 12.49 3.78
CA THR A 262 -14.67 11.82 2.48
C THR A 262 -13.92 10.50 2.49
N GLN A 263 -14.07 9.69 1.47
CA GLN A 263 -13.28 8.48 1.29
C GLN A 263 -11.88 8.87 0.77
N LYS A 264 -11.00 9.24 1.71
CA LYS A 264 -9.64 9.65 1.42
C LYS A 264 -8.77 8.41 1.25
N GLU A 265 -8.03 8.33 0.14
CA GLU A 265 -7.31 7.12 -0.21
C GLU A 265 -5.82 7.33 -0.51
N ALA A 266 -5.38 8.52 -0.86
CA ALA A 266 -3.96 8.74 -1.15
C ALA A 266 -3.38 9.99 -0.49
N VAL A 267 -2.09 9.94 -0.11
CA VAL A 267 -1.35 11.08 0.45
C VAL A 267 0.09 11.08 -0.01
N THR A 268 0.63 12.27 -0.30
CA THR A 268 2.07 12.47 -0.56
C THR A 268 2.55 13.81 -0.05
N PHE A 269 3.87 13.97 0.08
CA PHE A 269 4.52 15.25 0.39
C PHE A 269 4.95 15.95 -0.89
N ALA A 270 4.76 17.26 -0.95
CA ALA A 270 5.50 18.11 -1.88
C ALA A 270 6.99 18.23 -1.47
N ALA A 271 7.83 18.77 -2.37
CA ALA A 271 9.27 18.85 -2.16
C ALA A 271 9.71 19.74 -0.98
N ASP A 272 8.82 20.58 -0.47
CA ASP A 272 9.10 21.55 0.61
C ASP A 272 9.09 20.94 2.02
N ASN A 273 8.86 19.63 2.17
CA ASN A 273 8.71 18.92 3.45
C ASN A 273 7.59 19.45 4.37
N ASN A 274 6.69 20.27 3.85
CA ASN A 274 5.68 21.00 4.60
C ASN A 274 4.28 20.88 4.00
N THR A 275 4.18 20.89 2.68
CA THR A 275 2.92 20.77 1.96
C THR A 275 2.58 19.29 1.75
N ILE A 276 1.40 18.90 2.21
CA ILE A 276 0.80 17.58 1.99
C ILE A 276 -0.26 17.72 0.91
N ILE A 277 -0.24 16.81 -0.05
CA ILE A 277 -1.33 16.59 -1.02
C ILE A 277 -2.02 15.29 -0.63
N PHE A 278 -3.34 15.29 -0.59
CA PHE A 278 -4.15 14.10 -0.36
C PHE A 278 -5.37 14.09 -1.27
N THR A 279 -5.92 12.91 -1.51
CA THR A 279 -7.01 12.71 -2.47
C THR A 279 -8.20 12.04 -1.81
N ASP A 280 -9.36 12.14 -2.45
CA ASP A 280 -10.49 11.28 -2.21
C ASP A 280 -10.94 10.58 -3.49
N GLU A 281 -11.44 9.37 -3.37
CA GLU A 281 -12.10 8.67 -4.46
C GLU A 281 -13.56 9.10 -4.62
N VAL A 282 -14.18 8.74 -5.75
CA VAL A 282 -15.59 9.03 -6.02
C VAL A 282 -16.47 8.02 -5.31
N PHE A 283 -17.12 8.43 -4.24
CA PHE A 283 -18.11 7.62 -3.54
C PHE A 283 -19.49 8.28 -3.59
N ASN A 284 -20.48 7.58 -4.14
CA ASN A 284 -21.85 8.10 -4.32
C ASN A 284 -21.90 9.46 -5.07
N GLY A 285 -21.02 9.66 -6.05
CA GLY A 285 -20.96 10.89 -6.85
C GLY A 285 -20.27 12.08 -6.16
N ILE A 286 -19.63 11.87 -5.00
CA ILE A 286 -18.86 12.87 -4.26
C ILE A 286 -17.40 12.38 -4.18
N GLY A 287 -16.43 13.29 -4.41
CA GLY A 287 -15.01 12.97 -4.41
C GLY A 287 -14.37 13.11 -5.77
N GLY A 288 -13.25 12.42 -6.00
CA GLY A 288 -12.43 12.53 -7.20
C GLY A 288 -11.63 13.84 -7.22
N ASN A 289 -11.23 14.34 -6.05
CA ASN A 289 -10.53 15.60 -5.89
C ASN A 289 -9.21 15.42 -5.13
N GLY A 290 -8.29 16.35 -5.38
CA GLY A 290 -7.10 16.55 -4.59
C GLY A 290 -7.21 17.80 -3.71
N TYR A 291 -6.58 17.73 -2.55
CA TYR A 291 -6.55 18.76 -1.53
C TYR A 291 -5.12 19.00 -1.08
N SER A 292 -4.85 20.19 -0.53
CA SER A 292 -3.54 20.49 0.05
C SER A 292 -3.64 21.10 1.44
N ILE A 293 -2.67 20.79 2.30
CA ILE A 293 -2.54 21.39 3.62
C ILE A 293 -1.06 21.67 3.90
N GLN A 294 -0.79 22.79 4.58
CA GLN A 294 0.56 23.14 5.05
C GLN A 294 0.70 22.79 6.53
N LEU A 295 1.66 21.94 6.85
CA LEU A 295 1.84 21.39 8.21
C LEU A 295 2.22 22.48 9.23
N ASP A 296 2.92 23.54 8.84
CA ASP A 296 3.28 24.66 9.71
C ASP A 296 2.08 25.55 10.08
N LYS A 297 1.04 25.55 9.23
CA LYS A 297 -0.22 26.27 9.45
C LYS A 297 -1.32 25.40 10.07
N ALA A 298 -1.14 24.09 10.06
CA ALA A 298 -2.14 23.15 10.58
C ALA A 298 -2.14 23.13 12.11
N LYS A 299 -3.33 22.99 12.68
CA LYS A 299 -3.49 22.77 14.12
C LYS A 299 -3.09 21.35 14.47
N LYS A 300 -1.92 21.19 15.09
CA LYS A 300 -1.40 19.90 15.57
C LYS A 300 -1.91 19.65 16.99
N ILE A 301 -2.68 18.57 17.18
CA ILE A 301 -3.16 18.13 18.49
C ILE A 301 -2.27 16.99 18.97
N PRO A 302 -1.47 17.16 20.05
CA PRO A 302 -0.60 16.11 20.53
C PRO A 302 -1.39 14.88 20.97
N VAL A 303 -0.96 13.71 20.49
CA VAL A 303 -1.50 12.43 20.95
C VAL A 303 -0.67 11.97 22.14
N ARG A 304 -1.32 11.65 23.25
CA ARG A 304 -0.62 11.14 24.45
C ARG A 304 0.12 9.86 24.07
N LYS A 305 1.43 9.80 24.38
CA LYS A 305 2.23 8.58 24.16
C LYS A 305 1.51 7.40 24.77
N GLN A 306 1.16 6.44 23.94
CA GLN A 306 0.56 5.19 24.39
C GLN A 306 1.68 4.43 25.11
N MET A 307 1.58 4.31 26.45
CA MET A 307 2.60 3.61 27.23
C MET A 307 2.66 2.18 26.71
N LYS A 308 3.81 1.77 26.18
CA LYS A 308 4.11 0.37 25.87
C LYS A 308 3.81 -0.42 27.14
N LYS A 309 2.73 -1.19 27.20
CA LYS A 309 2.67 -2.34 28.09
C LYS A 309 3.81 -3.24 27.62
N SER A 310 4.92 -3.22 28.37
CA SER A 310 6.03 -4.13 28.12
C SER A 310 5.44 -5.54 28.11
N ILE A 311 5.25 -6.11 26.94
CA ILE A 311 5.06 -7.54 26.80
C ILE A 311 6.38 -8.10 27.31
N LYS A 312 6.37 -8.60 28.55
CA LYS A 312 7.47 -9.41 29.07
C LYS A 312 7.55 -10.61 28.13
N VAL A 313 8.36 -10.50 27.11
CA VAL A 313 8.75 -11.64 26.29
C VAL A 313 9.40 -12.59 27.28
N LYS A 314 8.73 -13.72 27.56
CA LYS A 314 9.36 -14.80 28.31
C LYS A 314 10.68 -15.07 27.61
N PRO A 315 11.80 -15.10 28.36
CA PRO A 315 13.08 -15.40 27.75
C PRO A 315 12.97 -16.71 26.98
N ARG A 316 13.47 -16.70 25.75
CA ARG A 316 13.53 -17.87 24.88
C ARG A 316 14.06 -19.02 25.72
N PRO A 317 13.41 -20.20 25.78
CA PRO A 317 14.01 -21.34 26.47
C PRO A 317 15.40 -21.55 25.89
N LYS A 318 16.37 -21.70 26.76
CA LYS A 318 17.76 -22.01 26.36
C LYS A 318 17.71 -23.18 25.37
N PRO A 319 18.52 -23.17 24.30
CA PRO A 319 18.60 -24.30 23.39
C PRO A 319 18.82 -25.57 24.23
N ILE A 320 18.00 -26.57 24.05
CA ILE A 320 18.17 -27.88 24.64
C ILE A 320 19.54 -28.37 24.14
N ALA A 321 20.42 -28.70 25.05
CA ALA A 321 21.72 -29.28 24.70
C ALA A 321 21.49 -30.47 23.78
N PRO A 322 22.29 -30.63 22.70
CA PRO A 322 22.15 -31.80 21.83
C PRO A 322 22.28 -33.06 22.65
N PRO A 323 21.50 -34.12 22.37
CA PRO A 323 21.60 -35.39 23.10
C PRO A 323 23.03 -35.91 23.01
N PRO A 324 23.51 -36.60 24.08
CA PRO A 324 24.85 -37.19 24.08
C PRO A 324 24.99 -38.10 22.86
N LYS A 325 26.13 -37.97 22.17
CA LYS A 325 26.46 -38.85 21.06
C LYS A 325 26.46 -40.31 21.61
N LEU A 326 25.57 -41.13 21.07
CA LEU A 326 25.69 -42.58 21.27
C LEU A 326 26.97 -43.02 20.55
N ASP A 327 27.90 -43.61 21.28
CA ASP A 327 29.04 -44.30 20.72
C ASP A 327 28.53 -45.52 19.93
N THR A 328 28.40 -45.37 18.62
CA THR A 328 28.21 -46.51 17.73
C THR A 328 29.58 -47.11 17.38
N PRO A 329 29.77 -48.44 17.53
CA PRO A 329 31.03 -49.08 17.13
C PRO A 329 31.29 -48.87 15.64
N ALA A 330 32.53 -48.54 15.28
CA ALA A 330 32.97 -48.36 13.91
C ALA A 330 32.77 -49.64 13.10
N VAL A 331 31.90 -49.60 12.09
CA VAL A 331 31.81 -50.62 11.07
C VAL A 331 32.86 -50.30 10.01
N PRO A 332 33.68 -51.26 9.53
CA PRO A 332 34.70 -51.00 8.52
C PRO A 332 34.07 -50.60 7.19
N LEU A 333 34.50 -49.48 6.64
CA LEU A 333 34.11 -49.04 5.27
C LEU A 333 34.63 -50.06 4.25
N SER A 334 33.71 -50.74 3.58
CA SER A 334 34.00 -51.45 2.32
C SER A 334 34.09 -50.41 1.18
N SER A 335 35.19 -50.52 0.38
CA SER A 335 35.47 -49.67 -0.76
C SER A 335 34.32 -49.66 -1.80
N PRO A 336 34.00 -48.52 -2.43
CA PRO A 336 32.90 -48.44 -3.40
C PRO A 336 33.30 -49.14 -4.72
N LYS A 337 32.38 -49.95 -5.27
CA LYS A 337 32.47 -50.52 -6.61
C LYS A 337 32.39 -49.43 -7.66
N PRO A 338 33.12 -49.55 -8.81
CA PRO A 338 33.07 -48.54 -9.85
C PRO A 338 31.71 -48.50 -10.57
N VAL A 339 31.21 -47.30 -10.78
CA VAL A 339 29.98 -47.01 -11.51
C VAL A 339 30.23 -47.20 -13.02
N PRO A 340 29.34 -47.87 -13.77
CA PRO A 340 29.47 -48.01 -15.21
C PRO A 340 29.30 -46.65 -15.93
N LYS A 341 30.16 -46.34 -16.86
CA LYS A 341 30.06 -45.14 -17.73
C LYS A 341 28.87 -45.29 -18.69
N SER A 342 27.98 -44.27 -18.67
CA SER A 342 26.91 -44.14 -19.66
C SER A 342 27.45 -43.87 -21.07
N PRO A 343 26.82 -44.40 -22.14
CA PRO A 343 27.25 -44.12 -23.51
C PRO A 343 26.94 -42.68 -23.94
N PRO A 344 27.68 -42.10 -24.89
CA PRO A 344 27.52 -40.73 -25.33
C PRO A 344 26.18 -40.51 -26.05
N ALA A 345 25.55 -39.39 -25.78
CA ALA A 345 24.32 -38.95 -26.40
C ALA A 345 24.55 -38.69 -27.90
N LYS A 346 23.66 -39.23 -28.75
CA LYS A 346 23.63 -38.98 -30.20
C LYS A 346 23.20 -37.53 -30.41
N LEU A 347 24.03 -36.79 -31.18
CA LEU A 347 23.71 -35.47 -31.72
C LEU A 347 22.45 -35.53 -32.61
N ALA A 348 21.49 -34.63 -32.36
CA ALA A 348 20.34 -34.40 -33.22
C ALA A 348 20.78 -33.71 -34.53
N PRO A 349 20.13 -33.96 -35.69
CA PRO A 349 20.51 -33.38 -36.96
C PRO A 349 20.20 -31.86 -37.00
N THR A 350 21.17 -31.12 -37.52
CA THR A 350 21.07 -29.68 -37.81
C THR A 350 20.08 -29.46 -38.95
N ILE A 351 19.05 -28.64 -38.70
CA ILE A 351 18.10 -28.19 -39.71
C ILE A 351 18.67 -26.94 -40.38
N GLU A 352 18.98 -27.00 -41.67
CA GLU A 352 19.34 -25.84 -42.48
C GLU A 352 18.11 -24.94 -42.72
N PRO A 353 18.27 -23.62 -42.71
CA PRO A 353 17.18 -22.70 -43.01
C PRO A 353 16.90 -22.65 -44.53
N LYS A 354 15.62 -22.76 -44.90
CA LYS A 354 15.15 -22.55 -46.28
C LYS A 354 15.32 -21.08 -46.69
N PRO A 355 15.66 -20.81 -47.99
CA PRO A 355 15.81 -19.46 -48.51
C PRO A 355 14.45 -18.74 -48.61
N VAL A 356 14.46 -17.47 -48.21
CA VAL A 356 13.33 -16.53 -48.36
C VAL A 356 13.17 -16.16 -49.82
N GLN A 357 12.00 -16.41 -50.41
CA GLN A 357 11.62 -15.90 -51.74
C GLN A 357 11.24 -14.41 -51.60
N THR A 358 11.97 -13.56 -52.28
CA THR A 358 11.64 -12.16 -52.51
C THR A 358 10.52 -12.08 -53.54
N ALA A 359 9.38 -11.47 -53.17
CA ALA A 359 8.33 -11.09 -54.10
C ALA A 359 8.73 -9.79 -54.81
N GLU A 360 8.86 -9.87 -56.13
CA GLU A 360 8.96 -8.70 -57.00
C GLU A 360 7.62 -7.94 -57.04
N THR A 361 7.66 -6.64 -56.82
CA THR A 361 6.57 -5.74 -57.09
C THR A 361 6.74 -5.15 -58.48
N GLU A 362 5.81 -5.44 -59.41
CA GLU A 362 5.64 -4.70 -60.66
C GLU A 362 4.97 -3.34 -60.42
N PRO A 363 5.31 -2.30 -61.21
CA PRO A 363 4.71 -0.98 -61.12
C PRO A 363 3.55 -0.81 -62.12
N ALA A 364 2.48 -0.19 -61.65
CA ALA A 364 1.51 0.55 -62.49
C ALA A 364 0.85 1.65 -61.64
#